data_dec6469262cfe6e19251478fd8f8af2e
#
_entry.id   dec6469262cfe6e19251478fd8f8af2e
#
_cell.length_a   1.000
_cell.length_b   1.000
_cell.length_c   1.000
_cell.angle_alpha   90.00
_cell.angle_beta   90.00
_cell.angle_gamma   90.00
#
_symmetry.space_group_name_H-M   'P 1'
#
loop_
_entity.id
_entity.type
_entity.pdbx_description
1 polymer ?
#
loop_
_entity_poly.entity_id
_entity_poly.type
_entity_poly.pdbx_seq_one_letter_code
_entity_poly.pdbx_strand_id
1 'polypeptide(L)'
;MQYKHLLFDLDHTLLDFSRGEEVALTQFLTAMEVEDIQAFKDVYRPLNQGMWKDLEKGLITKKELIDTRFSRIFAHFGRQVDGREMALRYQEFIGRQGQIFTGADKLLQELTHRGYQIYAATNGVTYIQENRLLHSPIQSYFKEVFISEQMGTQKPVADFYEKIAEQISGFQFDQALMIGDSLTADIQGGNNAGMDTVWYNPTHMINNSKAVPTYTISSYQELLDLL
;
A
#
# COMPACT_ATOMS: atom_id res chain seq x y z
N MET A 1 17.16 17.31 -14.02
CA MET A 1 16.38 16.42 -13.14
C MET A 1 17.21 15.18 -12.87
N GLN A 2 17.47 14.85 -11.63
CA GLN A 2 18.17 13.60 -11.27
C GLN A 2 17.25 12.41 -11.49
N TYR A 3 15.98 12.50 -11.05
CA TYR A 3 14.98 11.46 -11.23
C TYR A 3 14.01 11.80 -12.36
N LYS A 4 13.50 10.77 -13.03
CA LYS A 4 12.50 10.87 -14.10
C LYS A 4 11.24 10.07 -13.75
N HIS A 5 11.42 8.91 -13.11
CA HIS A 5 10.38 7.96 -12.77
C HIS A 5 10.15 7.96 -11.25
N LEU A 6 8.94 8.26 -10.83
CA LEU A 6 8.54 8.24 -9.42
C LEU A 6 7.56 7.09 -9.20
N LEU A 7 7.97 6.11 -8.39
CA LEU A 7 7.14 4.99 -8.00
C LEU A 7 6.60 5.26 -6.59
N PHE A 8 5.30 5.44 -6.48
CA PHE A 8 4.64 5.67 -5.20
C PHE A 8 4.00 4.39 -4.69
N ASP A 9 4.21 4.06 -3.43
CA ASP A 9 3.27 3.22 -2.72
C ASP A 9 1.92 3.93 -2.58
N LEU A 10 0.85 3.17 -2.36
CA LEU A 10 -0.50 3.71 -2.26
C LEU A 10 -0.96 3.84 -0.80
N ASP A 11 -1.02 2.73 -0.07
CA ASP A 11 -1.59 2.67 1.27
C ASP A 11 -0.68 3.31 2.31
N HIS A 12 -1.22 4.20 3.14
CA HIS A 12 -0.45 5.00 4.11
C HIS A 12 0.56 5.98 3.49
N THR A 13 0.69 6.00 2.15
CA THR A 13 1.53 6.94 1.42
C THR A 13 0.73 8.01 0.68
N LEU A 14 -0.25 7.63 -0.12
CA LEU A 14 -1.16 8.53 -0.85
C LEU A 14 -2.63 8.29 -0.48
N LEU A 15 -3.03 7.03 -0.36
CA LEU A 15 -4.36 6.61 0.07
C LEU A 15 -4.44 6.52 1.59
N ASP A 16 -5.42 7.19 2.19
CA ASP A 16 -5.72 7.09 3.63
C ASP A 16 -6.43 5.75 3.91
N PHE A 17 -5.60 4.69 3.97
CA PHE A 17 -6.10 3.34 4.22
C PHE A 17 -6.83 3.26 5.56
N SER A 18 -6.30 3.90 6.60
CA SER A 18 -6.90 3.84 7.94
C SER A 18 -8.33 4.37 7.95
N ARG A 19 -8.58 5.49 7.26
CA ARG A 19 -9.91 6.06 7.11
C ARG A 19 -10.82 5.17 6.25
N GLY A 20 -10.29 4.65 5.15
CA GLY A 20 -11.00 3.72 4.27
C GLY A 20 -11.38 2.43 4.98
N GLU A 21 -10.44 1.84 5.72
CA GLU A 21 -10.66 0.62 6.50
C GLU A 21 -11.70 0.83 7.60
N GLU A 22 -11.66 1.98 8.29
CA GLU A 22 -12.63 2.31 9.34
C GLU A 22 -14.07 2.27 8.80
N VAL A 23 -14.31 2.91 7.65
CA VAL A 23 -15.62 2.93 6.99
C VAL A 23 -16.01 1.54 6.51
N ALA A 24 -15.11 0.87 5.78
CA ALA A 24 -15.37 -0.43 5.19
C ALA A 24 -15.63 -1.52 6.24
N LEU A 25 -14.82 -1.57 7.30
CA LEU A 25 -15.04 -2.52 8.41
C LEU A 25 -16.36 -2.27 9.12
N THR A 26 -16.71 -1.00 9.38
CA THR A 26 -18.01 -0.68 10.00
C THR A 26 -19.16 -1.22 9.16
N GLN A 27 -19.16 -0.93 7.85
CA GLN A 27 -20.21 -1.37 6.94
C GLN A 27 -20.25 -2.90 6.80
N PHE A 28 -19.09 -3.53 6.64
CA PHE A 28 -18.97 -4.98 6.53
C PHE A 28 -19.47 -5.68 7.81
N LEU A 29 -19.02 -5.25 8.99
CA LEU A 29 -19.39 -5.88 10.27
C LEU A 29 -20.86 -5.68 10.59
N THR A 30 -21.44 -4.51 10.23
CA THR A 30 -22.88 -4.27 10.32
C THR A 30 -23.66 -5.26 9.43
N ALA A 31 -23.21 -5.45 8.18
CA ALA A 31 -23.83 -6.41 7.25
C ALA A 31 -23.65 -7.88 7.71
N MET A 32 -22.64 -8.16 8.53
CA MET A 32 -22.41 -9.48 9.13
C MET A 32 -23.07 -9.65 10.51
N GLU A 33 -23.89 -8.67 10.93
CA GLU A 33 -24.62 -8.68 12.22
C GLU A 33 -23.68 -8.92 13.41
N VAL A 34 -22.51 -8.25 13.41
CA VAL A 34 -21.59 -8.26 14.55
C VAL A 34 -22.10 -7.28 15.60
N GLU A 35 -22.35 -7.79 16.81
CA GLU A 35 -22.94 -6.99 17.91
C GLU A 35 -21.99 -5.89 18.41
N ASP A 36 -20.74 -6.23 18.70
CA ASP A 36 -19.73 -5.27 19.16
C ASP A 36 -18.67 -5.04 18.06
N ILE A 37 -18.99 -4.10 17.17
CA ILE A 37 -18.12 -3.72 16.05
C ILE A 37 -16.78 -3.15 16.55
N GLN A 38 -16.78 -2.39 17.65
CA GLN A 38 -15.55 -1.78 18.15
C GLN A 38 -14.60 -2.82 18.73
N ALA A 39 -15.10 -3.73 19.58
CA ALA A 39 -14.30 -4.83 20.11
C ALA A 39 -13.72 -5.70 18.97
N PHE A 40 -14.51 -5.96 17.91
CA PHE A 40 -14.03 -6.69 16.74
C PHE A 40 -12.87 -5.95 16.06
N LYS A 41 -12.99 -4.65 15.81
CA LYS A 41 -11.93 -3.83 15.19
C LYS A 41 -10.66 -3.80 16.02
N ASP A 42 -10.78 -3.71 17.35
CA ASP A 42 -9.64 -3.65 18.27
C ASP A 42 -8.80 -4.92 18.25
N VAL A 43 -9.41 -6.08 17.97
CA VAL A 43 -8.70 -7.34 17.76
C VAL A 43 -8.26 -7.54 16.31
N TYR A 44 -9.09 -7.14 15.33
CA TYR A 44 -8.81 -7.29 13.91
C TYR A 44 -7.57 -6.52 13.47
N ARG A 45 -7.46 -5.24 13.83
CA ARG A 45 -6.38 -4.38 13.34
C ARG A 45 -4.98 -4.89 13.66
N PRO A 46 -4.63 -5.20 14.92
CA PRO A 46 -3.31 -5.72 15.23
C PRO A 46 -3.05 -7.09 14.58
N LEU A 47 -4.07 -7.95 14.49
CA LEU A 47 -3.96 -9.24 13.79
C LEU A 47 -3.66 -9.03 12.30
N ASN A 48 -4.45 -8.21 11.62
CA ASN A 48 -4.28 -7.91 10.20
C ASN A 48 -2.91 -7.28 9.91
N GLN A 49 -2.50 -6.28 10.68
CA GLN A 49 -1.18 -5.66 10.54
C GLN A 49 -0.03 -6.66 10.77
N GLY A 50 -0.17 -7.54 11.77
CA GLY A 50 0.79 -8.62 12.02
C GLY A 50 0.94 -9.54 10.82
N MET A 51 -0.17 -9.97 10.24
CA MET A 51 -0.18 -10.86 9.06
C MET A 51 0.43 -10.20 7.82
N TRP A 52 0.20 -8.91 7.59
CA TRP A 52 0.86 -8.17 6.50
C TRP A 52 2.37 -8.08 6.70
N LYS A 53 2.85 -7.83 7.92
CA LYS A 53 4.30 -7.85 8.25
C LYS A 53 4.91 -9.24 8.08
N ASP A 54 4.17 -10.30 8.40
CA ASP A 54 4.63 -11.68 8.19
C ASP A 54 4.70 -12.02 6.70
N LEU A 55 3.78 -11.51 5.88
CA LEU A 55 3.85 -11.61 4.42
C LEU A 55 5.10 -10.92 3.85
N GLU A 56 5.40 -9.68 4.28
CA GLU A 56 6.61 -8.94 3.86
C GLU A 56 7.90 -9.69 4.20
N LYS A 57 7.91 -10.44 5.32
CA LYS A 57 9.04 -11.29 5.74
C LYS A 57 9.06 -12.66 5.04
N GLY A 58 8.07 -12.99 4.22
CA GLY A 58 7.94 -14.30 3.57
C GLY A 58 7.54 -15.43 4.51
N LEU A 59 7.02 -15.13 5.71
CA LEU A 59 6.61 -16.13 6.70
C LEU A 59 5.24 -16.75 6.38
N ILE A 60 4.40 -16.04 5.65
CA ILE A 60 3.11 -16.51 5.15
C ILE A 60 2.92 -16.10 3.70
N THR A 61 2.02 -16.77 2.98
CA THR A 61 1.62 -16.39 1.64
C THR A 61 0.48 -15.37 1.67
N LYS A 62 0.36 -14.55 0.58
CA LYS A 62 -0.79 -13.64 0.43
C LYS A 62 -2.13 -14.40 0.47
N LYS A 63 -2.17 -15.58 -0.15
CA LYS A 63 -3.35 -16.45 -0.12
C LYS A 63 -3.73 -16.83 1.30
N GLU A 64 -2.77 -17.26 2.11
CA GLU A 64 -3.01 -17.61 3.51
C GLU A 64 -3.52 -16.41 4.30
N LEU A 65 -2.90 -15.23 4.15
CA LEU A 65 -3.35 -13.99 4.78
C LEU A 65 -4.83 -13.72 4.45
N ILE A 66 -5.17 -13.67 3.16
CA ILE A 66 -6.52 -13.32 2.70
C ILE A 66 -7.55 -14.36 3.17
N ASP A 67 -7.25 -15.65 2.99
CA ASP A 67 -8.21 -16.71 3.26
C ASP A 67 -8.42 -16.97 4.77
N THR A 68 -7.50 -16.52 5.65
CA THR A 68 -7.58 -16.88 7.06
C THR A 68 -7.78 -15.74 8.04
N ARG A 69 -7.50 -14.47 7.66
CA ARG A 69 -7.60 -13.36 8.61
C ARG A 69 -9.00 -13.23 9.24
N PHE A 70 -10.06 -13.33 8.43
CA PHE A 70 -11.43 -13.22 8.94
C PHE A 70 -11.88 -14.47 9.70
N SER A 71 -11.51 -15.67 9.27
CA SER A 71 -11.86 -16.88 10.04
C SER A 71 -11.19 -16.88 11.42
N ARG A 72 -9.93 -16.41 11.51
CA ARG A 72 -9.22 -16.29 12.80
C ARG A 72 -9.91 -15.30 13.74
N ILE A 73 -10.32 -14.14 13.24
CA ILE A 73 -10.94 -13.13 14.09
C ILE A 73 -12.36 -13.50 14.48
N PHE A 74 -13.18 -14.02 13.55
CA PHE A 74 -14.53 -14.48 13.88
C PHE A 74 -14.49 -15.63 14.89
N ALA A 75 -13.51 -16.54 14.78
CA ALA A 75 -13.30 -17.62 15.76
C ALA A 75 -12.95 -17.09 17.15
N HIS A 76 -12.19 -15.98 17.27
CA HIS A 76 -11.92 -15.31 18.54
C HIS A 76 -13.22 -14.87 19.23
N PHE A 77 -14.24 -14.49 18.47
CA PHE A 77 -15.58 -14.13 18.98
C PHE A 77 -16.55 -15.33 18.96
N GLY A 78 -16.06 -16.56 18.90
CA GLY A 78 -16.88 -17.79 18.98
C GLY A 78 -17.69 -18.10 17.74
N ARG A 79 -17.48 -17.40 16.61
CA ARG A 79 -18.20 -17.60 15.36
C ARG A 79 -17.31 -18.25 14.30
N GLN A 80 -17.75 -19.38 13.76
CA GLN A 80 -17.06 -20.05 12.66
C GLN A 80 -17.58 -19.53 11.32
N VAL A 81 -16.65 -19.09 10.45
CA VAL A 81 -16.96 -18.56 9.12
C VAL A 81 -15.95 -19.08 8.09
N ASP A 82 -16.34 -19.10 6.82
CA ASP A 82 -15.39 -19.26 5.72
C ASP A 82 -14.61 -17.95 5.54
N GLY A 83 -13.31 -18.00 5.84
CA GLY A 83 -12.46 -16.80 5.81
C GLY A 83 -12.32 -16.22 4.40
N ARG A 84 -12.30 -17.06 3.37
CA ARG A 84 -12.25 -16.64 1.98
C ARG A 84 -13.54 -15.93 1.56
N GLU A 85 -14.70 -16.49 1.90
CA GLU A 85 -15.98 -15.86 1.65
C GLU A 85 -16.05 -14.48 2.31
N MET A 86 -15.66 -14.39 3.58
CA MET A 86 -15.62 -13.12 4.31
C MET A 86 -14.66 -12.12 3.67
N ALA A 87 -13.50 -12.56 3.18
CA ALA A 87 -12.56 -11.70 2.47
C ALA A 87 -13.15 -11.16 1.17
N LEU A 88 -13.85 -12.00 0.38
CA LEU A 88 -14.54 -11.58 -0.84
C LEU A 88 -15.64 -10.55 -0.54
N ARG A 89 -16.43 -10.76 0.51
CA ARG A 89 -17.43 -9.77 0.93
C ARG A 89 -16.81 -8.46 1.39
N TYR A 90 -15.76 -8.53 2.22
CA TYR A 90 -15.07 -7.34 2.73
C TYR A 90 -14.45 -6.49 1.61
N GLN A 91 -13.87 -7.11 0.59
CA GLN A 91 -13.23 -6.38 -0.50
C GLN A 91 -14.21 -5.50 -1.30
N GLU A 92 -15.51 -5.82 -1.33
CA GLU A 92 -16.54 -4.96 -1.94
C GLU A 92 -16.70 -3.63 -1.17
N PHE A 93 -16.60 -3.68 0.16
CA PHE A 93 -16.70 -2.49 1.00
C PHE A 93 -15.44 -1.64 0.92
N ILE A 94 -14.26 -2.26 1.06
CA ILE A 94 -12.98 -1.53 1.03
C ILE A 94 -12.65 -1.01 -0.38
N GLY A 95 -13.02 -1.72 -1.44
CA GLY A 95 -12.82 -1.28 -2.81
C GLY A 95 -13.55 0.02 -3.16
N ARG A 96 -14.61 0.38 -2.45
CA ARG A 96 -15.32 1.65 -2.62
C ARG A 96 -14.66 2.83 -1.89
N GLN A 97 -13.57 2.60 -1.16
CA GLN A 97 -12.92 3.59 -0.28
C GLN A 97 -11.70 4.22 -0.96
N GLY A 98 -11.93 5.32 -1.68
CA GLY A 98 -10.90 6.06 -2.41
C GLY A 98 -10.34 7.29 -1.66
N GLN A 99 -10.44 7.33 -0.33
CA GLN A 99 -9.93 8.45 0.46
C GLN A 99 -8.42 8.60 0.31
N ILE A 100 -7.97 9.84 0.16
CA ILE A 100 -6.56 10.22 0.08
C ILE A 100 -6.15 11.02 1.30
N PHE A 101 -4.86 11.03 1.59
CA PHE A 101 -4.31 11.99 2.54
C PHE A 101 -4.42 13.41 2.00
N THR A 102 -4.61 14.37 2.91
CA THR A 102 -4.71 15.79 2.56
C THR A 102 -3.47 16.26 1.80
N GLY A 103 -3.66 16.77 0.61
CA GLY A 103 -2.59 17.29 -0.24
C GLY A 103 -1.95 16.29 -1.20
N ALA A 104 -2.34 15.00 -1.17
CA ALA A 104 -1.82 14.01 -2.11
C ALA A 104 -2.15 14.34 -3.57
N ASP A 105 -3.35 14.86 -3.82
CA ASP A 105 -3.78 15.34 -5.13
C ASP A 105 -2.91 16.50 -5.64
N LYS A 106 -2.65 17.48 -4.78
CA LYS A 106 -1.81 18.64 -5.10
C LYS A 106 -0.35 18.24 -5.33
N LEU A 107 0.18 17.31 -4.53
CA LEU A 107 1.50 16.75 -4.74
C LEU A 107 1.62 16.15 -6.15
N LEU A 108 0.72 15.23 -6.51
CA LEU A 108 0.78 14.55 -7.80
C LEU A 108 0.55 15.51 -8.98
N GLN A 109 -0.32 16.50 -8.80
CA GLN A 109 -0.52 17.58 -9.78
C GLN A 109 0.78 18.35 -10.03
N GLU A 110 1.45 18.79 -8.98
CA GLU A 110 2.70 19.56 -9.07
C GLU A 110 3.83 18.71 -9.69
N LEU A 111 4.00 17.47 -9.27
CA LEU A 111 5.00 16.57 -9.85
C LEU A 111 4.74 16.31 -11.34
N THR A 112 3.48 16.14 -11.73
CA THR A 112 3.11 16.01 -13.14
C THR A 112 3.45 17.28 -13.93
N HIS A 113 3.16 18.47 -13.37
CA HIS A 113 3.49 19.76 -13.98
C HIS A 113 5.01 19.95 -14.15
N ARG A 114 5.81 19.46 -13.20
CA ARG A 114 7.28 19.44 -13.30
C ARG A 114 7.82 18.42 -14.30
N GLY A 115 6.96 17.58 -14.89
CA GLY A 115 7.32 16.61 -15.94
C GLY A 115 7.76 15.25 -15.46
N TYR A 116 7.59 14.91 -14.18
CA TYR A 116 7.85 13.58 -13.66
C TYR A 116 6.85 12.55 -14.20
N GLN A 117 7.33 11.34 -14.42
CA GLN A 117 6.49 10.19 -14.76
C GLN A 117 6.12 9.43 -13.49
N ILE A 118 4.83 9.41 -13.17
CA ILE A 118 4.33 8.91 -11.89
C ILE A 118 3.68 7.55 -12.10
N TYR A 119 4.05 6.60 -11.24
CA TYR A 119 3.58 5.22 -11.24
C TYR A 119 3.16 4.84 -9.82
N ALA A 120 2.23 3.91 -9.69
CA ALA A 120 1.93 3.28 -8.41
C ALA A 120 2.57 1.89 -8.34
N ALA A 121 3.08 1.52 -7.16
CA ALA A 121 3.73 0.23 -6.88
C ALA A 121 3.24 -0.32 -5.54
N THR A 122 2.29 -1.27 -5.54
CA THR A 122 1.58 -1.70 -4.33
C THR A 122 1.59 -3.22 -4.12
N ASN A 123 1.66 -3.63 -2.85
CA ASN A 123 1.47 -5.03 -2.43
C ASN A 123 0.00 -5.38 -2.18
N GLY A 124 -0.92 -4.45 -2.42
CA GLY A 124 -2.35 -4.66 -2.21
C GLY A 124 -2.96 -5.78 -3.05
N VAL A 125 -4.24 -6.05 -2.80
CA VAL A 125 -5.06 -6.99 -3.58
C VAL A 125 -5.57 -6.29 -4.83
N THR A 126 -5.46 -6.92 -6.00
CA THR A 126 -5.79 -6.32 -7.30
C THR A 126 -7.17 -5.67 -7.31
N TYR A 127 -8.22 -6.43 -7.01
CA TYR A 127 -9.58 -5.92 -6.99
C TYR A 127 -9.75 -4.70 -6.08
N ILE A 128 -9.12 -4.74 -4.92
CA ILE A 128 -9.21 -3.64 -3.93
C ILE A 128 -8.52 -2.38 -4.46
N GLN A 129 -7.28 -2.50 -4.94
CA GLN A 129 -6.50 -1.32 -5.35
C GLN A 129 -7.06 -0.67 -6.62
N GLU A 130 -7.47 -1.47 -7.61
CA GLU A 130 -8.11 -0.96 -8.82
C GLU A 130 -9.40 -0.19 -8.49
N ASN A 131 -10.27 -0.78 -7.66
CA ASN A 131 -11.53 -0.13 -7.28
C ASN A 131 -11.31 1.11 -6.40
N ARG A 132 -10.37 1.06 -5.44
CA ARG A 132 -10.04 2.24 -4.61
C ARG A 132 -9.50 3.39 -5.46
N LEU A 133 -8.63 3.11 -6.42
CA LEU A 133 -8.15 4.13 -7.35
C LEU A 133 -9.28 4.68 -8.22
N LEU A 134 -10.18 3.83 -8.72
CA LEU A 134 -11.36 4.26 -9.50
C LEU A 134 -12.24 5.24 -8.72
N HIS A 135 -12.34 5.09 -7.40
CA HIS A 135 -13.09 5.98 -6.51
C HIS A 135 -12.23 7.12 -5.91
N SER A 136 -10.99 7.26 -6.37
CA SER A 136 -10.05 8.25 -5.86
C SER A 136 -9.78 9.38 -6.88
N PRO A 137 -9.61 10.63 -6.43
CA PRO A 137 -9.28 11.74 -7.32
C PRO A 137 -7.87 11.66 -7.92
N ILE A 138 -7.02 10.72 -7.48
CA ILE A 138 -5.63 10.63 -7.91
C ILE A 138 -5.35 9.62 -9.03
N GLN A 139 -6.35 8.83 -9.45
CA GLN A 139 -6.17 7.77 -10.45
C GLN A 139 -5.50 8.27 -11.73
N SER A 140 -5.93 9.42 -12.24
CA SER A 140 -5.49 9.96 -13.53
C SER A 140 -4.03 10.44 -13.58
N TYR A 141 -3.36 10.56 -12.43
CA TYR A 141 -1.95 10.95 -12.39
C TYR A 141 -0.99 9.81 -12.68
N PHE A 142 -1.41 8.56 -12.46
CA PHE A 142 -0.56 7.41 -12.69
C PHE A 142 -0.54 7.01 -14.16
N LYS A 143 0.66 6.90 -14.74
CA LYS A 143 0.85 6.33 -16.07
C LYS A 143 0.56 4.84 -16.09
N GLU A 144 0.91 4.15 -15.00
CA GLU A 144 0.62 2.73 -14.78
C GLU A 144 0.58 2.41 -13.29
N VAL A 145 -0.14 1.35 -12.94
CA VAL A 145 -0.31 0.86 -11.57
C VAL A 145 0.19 -0.57 -11.50
N PHE A 146 1.31 -0.78 -10.81
CA PHE A 146 1.92 -2.10 -10.64
C PHE A 146 1.44 -2.74 -9.34
N ILE A 147 0.65 -3.78 -9.48
CA ILE A 147 0.07 -4.51 -8.36
C ILE A 147 0.75 -5.87 -8.25
N SER A 148 1.31 -6.18 -7.08
CA SER A 148 2.12 -7.38 -6.84
C SER A 148 1.43 -8.69 -7.26
N GLU A 149 0.12 -8.76 -7.13
CA GLU A 149 -0.68 -9.93 -7.51
C GLU A 149 -0.68 -10.17 -9.04
N GLN A 150 -0.76 -9.10 -9.83
CA GLN A 150 -0.68 -9.14 -11.29
C GLN A 150 0.76 -9.41 -11.76
N MET A 151 1.74 -8.91 -11.01
CA MET A 151 3.16 -9.07 -11.32
C MET A 151 3.69 -10.48 -10.97
N GLY A 152 2.96 -11.25 -10.14
CA GLY A 152 3.40 -12.56 -9.63
C GLY A 152 4.61 -12.48 -8.68
N THR A 153 4.94 -11.29 -8.20
CA THR A 153 6.03 -10.98 -7.29
C THR A 153 5.67 -9.73 -6.48
N GLN A 154 6.35 -9.47 -5.37
CA GLN A 154 5.95 -8.39 -4.46
C GLN A 154 7.16 -7.67 -3.83
N LYS A 155 6.96 -6.43 -3.38
CA LYS A 155 7.93 -5.72 -2.54
C LYS A 155 8.16 -6.52 -1.23
N PRO A 156 9.39 -6.70 -0.73
CA PRO A 156 10.64 -6.05 -1.15
C PRO A 156 11.50 -6.86 -2.16
N VAL A 157 10.96 -7.83 -2.87
CA VAL A 157 11.74 -8.67 -3.80
C VAL A 157 12.18 -7.85 -5.01
N ALA A 158 13.47 -7.90 -5.37
CA ALA A 158 14.02 -7.12 -6.48
C ALA A 158 13.32 -7.42 -7.83
N ASP A 159 12.93 -8.67 -8.07
CA ASP A 159 12.18 -9.12 -9.26
C ASP A 159 10.89 -8.28 -9.51
N PHE A 160 10.25 -7.76 -8.46
CA PHE A 160 9.10 -6.86 -8.61
C PHE A 160 9.49 -5.58 -9.36
N TYR A 161 10.61 -4.98 -9.02
CA TYR A 161 11.10 -3.75 -9.65
C TYR A 161 11.73 -4.01 -11.02
N GLU A 162 12.37 -5.17 -11.21
CA GLU A 162 12.89 -5.61 -12.51
C GLU A 162 11.75 -5.74 -13.53
N LYS A 163 10.63 -6.35 -13.15
CA LYS A 163 9.43 -6.44 -13.99
C LYS A 163 8.77 -5.08 -14.27
N ILE A 164 8.84 -4.14 -13.34
CA ILE A 164 8.42 -2.75 -13.58
C ILE A 164 9.32 -2.12 -14.63
N ALA A 165 10.64 -2.29 -14.51
CA ALA A 165 11.61 -1.74 -15.44
C ALA A 165 11.42 -2.28 -16.87
N GLU A 166 11.05 -3.55 -17.02
CA GLU A 166 10.75 -4.17 -18.32
C GLU A 166 9.52 -3.56 -19.01
N GLN A 167 8.55 -3.05 -18.24
CA GLN A 167 7.30 -2.51 -18.77
C GLN A 167 7.38 -1.01 -19.08
N ILE A 168 8.34 -0.28 -18.48
CA ILE A 168 8.50 1.15 -18.69
C ILE A 168 9.61 1.43 -19.69
N SER A 169 9.25 1.95 -20.85
CA SER A 169 10.25 2.30 -21.87
C SER A 169 11.27 3.33 -21.38
N GLY A 170 12.55 2.99 -21.46
CA GLY A 170 13.66 3.85 -21.04
C GLY A 170 13.78 4.01 -19.53
N PHE A 171 13.26 3.06 -18.74
CA PHE A 171 13.47 3.03 -17.31
C PHE A 171 14.93 2.75 -16.96
N GLN A 172 15.45 3.48 -16.00
CA GLN A 172 16.77 3.28 -15.41
C GLN A 172 16.64 3.42 -13.89
N PHE A 173 17.22 2.49 -13.15
CA PHE A 173 17.11 2.46 -11.68
C PHE A 173 17.71 3.71 -11.01
N ASP A 174 18.81 4.24 -11.58
CA ASP A 174 19.46 5.47 -11.11
C ASP A 174 18.68 6.77 -11.43
N GLN A 175 17.66 6.69 -12.27
CA GLN A 175 16.72 7.78 -12.59
C GLN A 175 15.32 7.55 -11.99
N ALA A 176 15.20 6.56 -11.14
CA ALA A 176 13.95 6.19 -10.48
C ALA A 176 14.03 6.38 -8.97
N LEU A 177 12.89 6.71 -8.36
CA LEU A 177 12.77 6.95 -6.93
C LEU A 177 11.56 6.17 -6.41
N MET A 178 11.77 5.32 -5.40
CA MET A 178 10.68 4.66 -4.69
C MET A 178 10.27 5.49 -3.48
N ILE A 179 9.00 5.87 -3.40
CA ILE A 179 8.44 6.67 -2.31
C ILE A 179 7.38 5.83 -1.58
N GLY A 180 7.55 5.62 -0.28
CA GLY A 180 6.59 4.86 0.51
C GLY A 180 6.82 4.95 2.01
N ASP A 181 5.86 4.44 2.79
CA ASP A 181 5.88 4.47 4.26
C ASP A 181 6.50 3.22 4.89
N SER A 182 6.54 2.10 4.16
CA SER A 182 7.02 0.82 4.69
C SER A 182 8.53 0.67 4.53
N LEU A 183 9.26 0.64 5.67
CA LEU A 183 10.69 0.34 5.69
C LEU A 183 11.00 -1.06 5.13
N THR A 184 10.12 -2.03 5.38
CA THR A 184 10.33 -3.44 5.02
C THR A 184 9.91 -3.76 3.59
N ALA A 185 8.92 -3.07 3.03
CA ALA A 185 8.46 -3.27 1.66
C ALA A 185 9.10 -2.27 0.69
N ASP A 186 8.89 -0.97 0.92
CA ASP A 186 9.25 0.08 -0.04
C ASP A 186 10.74 0.38 -0.01
N ILE A 187 11.26 0.70 1.18
CA ILE A 187 12.64 1.13 1.33
C ILE A 187 13.59 -0.03 1.12
N GLN A 188 13.36 -1.16 1.80
CA GLN A 188 14.16 -2.36 1.56
C GLN A 188 14.04 -2.85 0.13
N GLY A 189 12.86 -2.74 -0.49
CA GLY A 189 12.63 -3.13 -1.87
C GLY A 189 13.41 -2.25 -2.85
N GLY A 190 13.37 -0.94 -2.71
CA GLY A 190 14.19 -0.02 -3.50
C GLY A 190 15.69 -0.28 -3.32
N ASN A 191 16.14 -0.50 -2.06
CA ASN A 191 17.53 -0.87 -1.78
C ASN A 191 17.94 -2.18 -2.49
N ASN A 192 17.07 -3.20 -2.47
CA ASN A 192 17.33 -4.49 -3.12
C ASN A 192 17.43 -4.36 -4.66
N ALA A 193 16.71 -3.38 -5.23
CA ALA A 193 16.73 -3.08 -6.66
C ALA A 193 17.83 -2.07 -7.06
N GLY A 194 18.60 -1.55 -6.10
CA GLY A 194 19.62 -0.52 -6.37
C GLY A 194 19.05 0.85 -6.73
N MET A 195 17.84 1.15 -6.26
CA MET A 195 17.12 2.40 -6.46
C MET A 195 17.23 3.32 -5.25
N ASP A 196 17.25 4.62 -5.49
CA ASP A 196 17.06 5.60 -4.41
C ASP A 196 15.64 5.51 -3.83
N THR A 197 15.53 5.85 -2.55
CA THR A 197 14.27 5.69 -1.80
C THR A 197 13.97 6.91 -0.94
N VAL A 198 12.67 7.21 -0.81
CA VAL A 198 12.14 8.21 0.12
C VAL A 198 11.24 7.51 1.12
N TRP A 199 11.63 7.54 2.36
CA TRP A 199 10.77 7.07 3.44
C TRP A 199 9.83 8.18 3.88
N TYR A 200 8.54 8.02 3.58
CA TYR A 200 7.47 8.90 4.05
C TYR A 200 7.11 8.53 5.50
N ASN A 201 7.52 9.37 6.44
CA ASN A 201 7.45 9.12 7.88
C ASN A 201 6.80 10.30 8.64
N PRO A 202 5.51 10.58 8.41
CA PRO A 202 4.82 11.72 9.04
C PRO A 202 4.68 11.61 10.55
N THR A 203 4.85 10.42 11.11
CA THR A 203 4.74 10.15 12.56
C THR A 203 6.09 10.09 13.27
N HIS A 204 7.20 10.38 12.56
CA HIS A 204 8.56 10.38 13.10
C HIS A 204 8.94 9.05 13.78
N MET A 205 8.55 7.93 13.20
CA MET A 205 8.95 6.60 13.69
C MET A 205 10.48 6.42 13.65
N ILE A 206 11.00 5.67 14.60
CA ILE A 206 12.43 5.30 14.61
C ILE A 206 12.62 4.10 13.66
N ASN A 207 13.63 4.20 12.78
CA ASN A 207 13.99 3.06 11.95
C ASN A 207 14.73 2.00 12.77
N ASN A 208 14.05 0.90 13.06
CA ASN A 208 14.60 -0.27 13.73
C ASN A 208 14.88 -1.43 12.77
N SER A 209 14.85 -1.17 11.44
CA SER A 209 15.10 -2.16 10.40
C SER A 209 16.52 -2.02 9.82
N LYS A 210 16.84 -2.88 8.84
CA LYS A 210 18.09 -2.80 8.07
C LYS A 210 17.95 -1.92 6.82
N ALA A 211 16.74 -1.50 6.48
CA ALA A 211 16.48 -0.67 5.31
C ALA A 211 17.13 0.71 5.50
N VAL A 212 17.79 1.20 4.46
CA VAL A 212 18.51 2.48 4.48
C VAL A 212 17.82 3.42 3.47
N PRO A 213 16.93 4.33 3.93
CA PRO A 213 16.34 5.31 3.05
C PRO A 213 17.41 6.28 2.54
N THR A 214 17.37 6.62 1.24
CA THR A 214 18.20 7.71 0.68
C THR A 214 17.76 9.04 1.28
N TYR A 215 16.44 9.22 1.41
CA TYR A 215 15.82 10.39 2.04
C TYR A 215 14.72 9.98 3.00
N THR A 216 14.50 10.79 4.04
CA THR A 216 13.36 10.66 4.95
C THR A 216 12.61 11.97 4.98
N ILE A 217 11.30 11.93 4.78
CA ILE A 217 10.43 13.09 4.78
C ILE A 217 9.23 12.87 5.71
N SER A 218 8.72 13.96 6.26
CA SER A 218 7.52 13.95 7.12
C SER A 218 6.30 14.58 6.45
N SER A 219 6.50 15.24 5.33
CA SER A 219 5.43 15.93 4.59
C SER A 219 5.64 15.86 3.08
N TYR A 220 4.57 16.06 2.32
CA TYR A 220 4.63 16.18 0.86
C TYR A 220 5.39 17.42 0.39
N GLN A 221 5.41 18.50 1.20
CA GLN A 221 6.19 19.69 0.87
C GLN A 221 7.68 19.37 0.85
N GLU A 222 8.18 18.62 1.82
CA GLU A 222 9.58 18.18 1.83
C GLU A 222 9.94 17.34 0.58
N LEU A 223 8.98 16.53 0.05
CA LEU A 223 9.20 15.82 -1.21
C LEU A 223 9.29 16.79 -2.40
N LEU A 224 8.44 17.82 -2.44
CA LEU A 224 8.48 18.85 -3.49
C LEU A 224 9.75 19.69 -3.45
N ASP A 225 10.30 19.93 -2.27
CA ASP A 225 11.54 20.68 -2.07
C ASP A 225 12.78 19.84 -2.44
N LEU A 226 12.67 18.51 -2.34
CA LEU A 226 13.71 17.56 -2.73
C LEU A 226 13.81 17.39 -4.25
N LEU A 227 12.68 17.45 -4.96
CA LEU A 227 12.54 17.18 -6.40
C LEU A 227 12.47 18.47 -7.23
#